data_d6a16196b88d4c6acbeddcf81e4c6cf0
#
_entry.id   d6a16196b88d4c6acbeddcf81e4c6cf0
#
_cell.length_a   1.000
_cell.length_b   1.000
_cell.length_c   1.000
_cell.angle_alpha   90.00
_cell.angle_beta   90.00
_cell.angle_gamma   90.00
#
_symmetry.space_group_name_H-M   'P 1'
#
loop_
_entity.id
_entity.type
_entity.pdbx_description
1 polymer ?
#
loop_
_entity_poly.entity_id
_entity_poly.type
_entity_poly.pdbx_seq_one_letter_code
_entity_poly.pdbx_strand_id
1 'polypeptide(L)'
;MILFEMKHIKKSLGALDVLRDISLEVDKGEVLSIIGPSGSGKSTLLRCATGLETPDAGEIVKNGEVGLVFQNFNIFPHFSVLKNIIDAPMRVQKRKKEEVLVQARELLKKMGLEGKEDAYPYQLSGGQQQRVSIARALCMNPDILFFDEPTSALDPELTGEILKVIKALAAEHITMVIVTHEMTFARDISDRIIFMDDGVIAVEGTPEQVFASEHARMKEFLGKFHQG
;
A
#
# COMPACT_ATOMS: atom_id res chain seq x y z
N MET A 1 2.85 19.36 4.70
CA MET A 1 2.39 19.69 3.31
C MET A 1 1.57 18.52 2.82
N ILE A 2 0.29 18.73 2.58
CA ILE A 2 -0.64 17.69 2.15
C ILE A 2 -0.30 17.25 0.72
N LEU A 3 0.05 15.98 0.54
CA LEU A 3 0.29 15.35 -0.76
C LEU A 3 -0.98 14.75 -1.36
N PHE A 4 -1.88 14.29 -0.50
CA PHE A 4 -3.06 13.57 -0.95
C PHE A 4 -4.24 13.90 -0.03
N GLU A 5 -5.41 14.12 -0.62
CA GLU A 5 -6.63 14.43 0.13
C GLU A 5 -7.85 13.79 -0.52
N MET A 6 -8.71 13.22 0.30
CA MET A 6 -10.06 12.74 -0.07
C MET A 6 -11.10 13.51 0.73
N LYS A 7 -12.13 14.01 0.07
CA LYS A 7 -13.22 14.77 0.70
C LYS A 7 -14.56 14.13 0.40
N HIS A 8 -15.27 13.72 1.43
CA HIS A 8 -16.65 13.21 1.35
C HIS A 8 -16.84 12.10 0.32
N ILE A 9 -15.87 11.16 0.25
CA ILE A 9 -15.90 10.06 -0.72
C ILE A 9 -17.01 9.08 -0.40
N LYS A 10 -17.84 8.82 -1.40
CA LYS A 10 -18.88 7.80 -1.37
C LYS A 10 -18.68 6.83 -2.53
N LYS A 11 -18.93 5.55 -2.28
CA LYS A 11 -18.87 4.51 -3.31
C LYS A 11 -19.83 3.37 -3.00
N SER A 12 -20.68 3.04 -3.96
CA SER A 12 -21.56 1.88 -3.92
C SER A 12 -21.11 0.85 -4.96
N LEU A 13 -21.24 -0.41 -4.64
CA LEU A 13 -21.05 -1.55 -5.54
C LEU A 13 -22.39 -2.30 -5.64
N GLY A 14 -23.12 -2.08 -6.71
CA GLY A 14 -24.52 -2.53 -6.84
C GLY A 14 -25.43 -1.88 -5.79
N ALA A 15 -26.05 -2.68 -4.95
CA ALA A 15 -26.93 -2.20 -3.86
C ALA A 15 -26.19 -1.96 -2.53
N LEU A 16 -24.89 -2.22 -2.47
CA LEU A 16 -24.11 -2.10 -1.23
C LEU A 16 -23.34 -0.77 -1.20
N ASP A 17 -23.62 0.07 -0.21
CA ASP A 17 -22.83 1.27 0.09
C ASP A 17 -21.53 0.88 0.80
N VAL A 18 -20.43 0.84 0.05
CA VAL A 18 -19.12 0.38 0.53
C VAL A 18 -18.34 1.50 1.20
N LEU A 19 -18.39 2.73 0.65
CA LEU A 19 -17.86 3.93 1.27
C LEU A 19 -19.00 4.92 1.43
N ARG A 20 -19.26 5.35 2.66
CA ARG A 20 -20.45 6.14 2.99
C ARG A 20 -20.18 7.64 3.04
N ASP A 21 -19.06 8.02 3.66
CA ASP A 21 -18.58 9.41 3.71
C ASP A 21 -17.15 9.41 4.28
N ILE A 22 -16.16 9.23 3.42
CA ILE A 22 -14.77 9.15 3.84
C ILE A 22 -14.06 10.45 3.48
N SER A 23 -13.47 11.08 4.51
CA SER A 23 -12.55 12.20 4.34
C SER A 23 -11.25 11.88 5.05
N LEU A 24 -10.12 12.04 4.34
CA LEU A 24 -8.78 11.86 4.89
C LEU A 24 -7.76 12.67 4.10
N GLU A 25 -6.68 13.02 4.75
CA GLU A 25 -5.52 13.67 4.13
C GLU A 25 -4.24 12.91 4.48
N VAL A 26 -3.20 13.06 3.68
CA VAL A 26 -1.88 12.46 3.93
C VAL A 26 -0.81 13.50 3.71
N ASP A 27 -0.01 13.74 4.74
CA ASP A 27 1.11 14.66 4.67
C ASP A 27 2.35 14.02 4.06
N LYS A 28 3.23 14.87 3.51
CA LYS A 28 4.52 14.43 2.98
C LYS A 28 5.39 13.82 4.08
N GLY A 29 5.88 12.60 3.81
CA GLY A 29 6.71 11.83 4.74
C GLY A 29 5.91 11.05 5.78
N GLU A 30 4.57 11.15 5.77
CA GLU A 30 3.69 10.44 6.70
C GLU A 30 3.54 8.96 6.31
N VAL A 31 3.51 8.09 7.31
CA VAL A 31 3.08 6.69 7.20
C VAL A 31 1.71 6.54 7.83
N LEU A 32 0.68 6.42 7.00
CA LEU A 32 -0.70 6.20 7.42
C LEU A 32 -1.05 4.72 7.26
N SER A 33 -1.45 4.04 8.34
CA SER A 33 -2.03 2.70 8.24
C SER A 33 -3.56 2.72 8.31
N ILE A 34 -4.19 1.89 7.48
CA ILE A 34 -5.64 1.69 7.46
C ILE A 34 -5.91 0.25 7.88
N ILE A 35 -6.57 0.09 9.02
CA ILE A 35 -6.93 -1.20 9.60
C ILE A 35 -8.45 -1.35 9.69
N GLY A 36 -8.94 -2.56 9.92
CA GLY A 36 -10.36 -2.83 10.08
C GLY A 36 -10.76 -4.21 9.57
N PRO A 37 -11.99 -4.66 9.87
CA PRO A 37 -12.49 -5.96 9.46
C PRO A 37 -12.54 -6.12 7.94
N SER A 38 -12.57 -7.37 7.46
CA SER A 38 -12.83 -7.65 6.04
C SER A 38 -14.19 -7.10 5.65
N GLY A 39 -14.27 -6.52 4.45
CA GLY A 39 -15.50 -5.89 3.96
C GLY A 39 -15.78 -4.47 4.48
N SER A 40 -14.92 -3.87 5.31
CA SER A 40 -15.11 -2.49 5.79
C SER A 40 -14.85 -1.39 4.73
N GLY A 41 -14.43 -1.76 3.51
CA GLY A 41 -14.24 -0.82 2.40
C GLY A 41 -12.78 -0.41 2.13
N LYS A 42 -11.79 -0.92 2.87
CA LYS A 42 -10.35 -0.51 2.77
C LYS A 42 -9.78 -0.59 1.35
N SER A 43 -9.92 -1.74 0.68
CA SER A 43 -9.40 -1.91 -0.68
C SER A 43 -10.17 -1.08 -1.71
N THR A 44 -11.48 -0.85 -1.49
CA THR A 44 -12.27 0.07 -2.33
C THR A 44 -11.80 1.51 -2.14
N LEU A 45 -11.48 1.91 -0.91
CA LEU A 45 -10.90 3.22 -0.62
C LEU A 45 -9.57 3.41 -1.36
N LEU A 46 -8.66 2.42 -1.28
CA LEU A 46 -7.39 2.46 -2.01
C LEU A 46 -7.60 2.53 -3.53
N ARG A 47 -8.55 1.78 -4.08
CA ARG A 47 -8.86 1.83 -5.51
C ARG A 47 -9.37 3.19 -5.94
N CYS A 48 -10.22 3.82 -5.15
CA CYS A 48 -10.64 5.21 -5.38
C CYS A 48 -9.44 6.16 -5.28
N ALA A 49 -8.62 6.04 -4.23
CA ALA A 49 -7.42 6.86 -4.03
C ALA A 49 -6.45 6.81 -5.22
N THR A 50 -6.25 5.62 -5.78
CA THR A 50 -5.31 5.40 -6.88
C THR A 50 -5.91 5.64 -8.27
N GLY A 51 -7.23 5.83 -8.36
CA GLY A 51 -7.96 6.07 -9.62
C GLY A 51 -8.31 4.79 -10.39
N LEU A 52 -8.20 3.62 -9.75
CA LEU A 52 -8.68 2.36 -10.31
C LEU A 52 -10.20 2.22 -10.24
N GLU A 53 -10.83 2.95 -9.32
CA GLU A 53 -12.28 3.09 -9.17
C GLU A 53 -12.62 4.58 -9.14
N THR A 54 -13.73 4.94 -9.75
CA THR A 54 -14.27 6.31 -9.64
C THR A 54 -15.24 6.36 -8.46
N PRO A 55 -15.07 7.26 -7.50
CA PRO A 55 -16.06 7.46 -6.44
C PRO A 55 -17.37 7.97 -7.03
N ASP A 56 -18.49 7.67 -6.38
CA ASP A 56 -19.83 8.12 -6.81
C ASP A 56 -20.11 9.57 -6.37
N ALA A 57 -19.41 10.02 -5.30
CA ALA A 57 -19.42 11.40 -4.84
C ALA A 57 -18.12 11.72 -4.09
N GLY A 58 -17.88 13.03 -3.89
CA GLY A 58 -16.68 13.55 -3.22
C GLY A 58 -15.61 13.97 -4.20
N GLU A 59 -14.47 14.41 -3.65
CA GLU A 59 -13.34 14.93 -4.40
C GLU A 59 -12.05 14.25 -3.94
N ILE A 60 -11.13 13.98 -4.88
CA ILE A 60 -9.79 13.47 -4.60
C ILE A 60 -8.77 14.45 -5.17
N VAL A 61 -7.94 15.02 -4.31
CA VAL A 61 -6.85 15.93 -4.67
C VAL A 61 -5.53 15.20 -4.54
N LYS A 62 -4.74 15.19 -5.62
CA LYS A 62 -3.42 14.55 -5.69
C LYS A 62 -2.38 15.62 -6.01
N ASN A 63 -1.48 15.91 -5.06
CA ASN A 63 -0.39 16.87 -5.22
C ASN A 63 0.95 16.17 -5.50
N GLY A 64 0.91 15.02 -6.18
CA GLY A 64 2.07 14.22 -6.55
C GLY A 64 1.71 12.94 -7.28
N GLU A 65 2.72 12.22 -7.72
CA GLU A 65 2.59 10.94 -8.40
C GLU A 65 2.28 9.82 -7.41
N VAL A 66 1.32 8.96 -7.77
CA VAL A 66 0.82 7.88 -6.93
C VAL A 66 1.35 6.54 -7.43
N GLY A 67 1.96 5.76 -6.53
CA GLY A 67 2.31 4.36 -6.75
C GLY A 67 1.36 3.42 -6.01
N LEU A 68 1.16 2.20 -6.53
CA LEU A 68 0.34 1.17 -5.89
C LEU A 68 1.05 -0.18 -5.93
N VAL A 69 1.11 -0.82 -4.76
CA VAL A 69 1.53 -2.21 -4.57
C VAL A 69 0.31 -3.04 -4.23
N PHE A 70 0.01 -4.02 -5.06
CA PHE A 70 -1.18 -4.86 -4.95
C PHE A 70 -0.97 -6.05 -4.01
N GLN A 71 -2.05 -6.57 -3.48
CA GLN A 71 -2.11 -7.79 -2.68
C GLN A 71 -1.55 -9.01 -3.41
N ASN A 72 -1.89 -9.21 -4.68
CA ASN A 72 -1.55 -10.37 -5.51
C ASN A 72 -0.35 -10.09 -6.44
N PHE A 73 0.65 -9.36 -6.01
CA PHE A 73 1.87 -8.99 -6.73
C PHE A 73 1.62 -8.27 -8.08
N ASN A 74 0.71 -8.76 -8.90
CA ASN A 74 0.29 -8.25 -10.22
C ASN A 74 1.47 -7.97 -11.18
N ILE A 75 2.54 -8.78 -11.08
CA ILE A 75 3.66 -8.69 -12.02
C ILE A 75 3.33 -9.41 -13.32
N PHE A 76 3.87 -8.91 -14.43
CA PHE A 76 3.61 -9.45 -15.75
C PHE A 76 4.33 -10.81 -15.93
N PRO A 77 3.61 -11.94 -16.09
CA PRO A 77 4.22 -13.27 -16.09
C PRO A 77 5.14 -13.52 -17.30
N HIS A 78 4.95 -12.80 -18.38
CA HIS A 78 5.73 -12.92 -19.61
C HIS A 78 6.92 -11.95 -19.68
N PHE A 79 7.14 -11.14 -18.65
CA PHE A 79 8.27 -10.23 -18.54
C PHE A 79 9.28 -10.79 -17.54
N SER A 80 10.57 -10.59 -17.82
CA SER A 80 11.60 -10.81 -16.80
C SER A 80 11.44 -9.83 -15.64
N VAL A 81 12.10 -10.08 -14.53
CA VAL A 81 12.14 -9.19 -13.37
C VAL A 81 12.51 -7.78 -13.78
N LEU A 82 13.63 -7.63 -14.48
CA LEU A 82 14.09 -6.31 -14.93
C LEU A 82 13.05 -5.64 -15.82
N LYS A 83 12.47 -6.36 -16.77
CA LYS A 83 11.46 -5.81 -17.68
C LYS A 83 10.18 -5.39 -16.95
N ASN A 84 9.77 -6.12 -15.90
CA ASN A 84 8.64 -5.72 -15.04
C ASN A 84 8.87 -4.35 -14.39
N ILE A 85 10.11 -4.02 -14.03
CA ILE A 85 10.45 -2.78 -13.34
C ILE A 85 10.58 -1.61 -14.32
N ILE A 86 11.26 -1.82 -15.49
CA ILE A 86 11.65 -0.73 -16.38
C ILE A 86 10.59 -0.35 -17.41
N ASP A 87 9.62 -1.23 -17.72
CA ASP A 87 8.70 -1.04 -18.85
C ASP A 87 7.85 0.23 -18.68
N ALA A 88 7.25 0.43 -17.50
CA ALA A 88 6.39 1.58 -17.22
C ALA A 88 7.13 2.92 -17.23
N PRO A 89 8.27 3.11 -16.51
CA PRO A 89 9.03 4.37 -16.59
C PRO A 89 9.45 4.74 -18.01
N MET A 90 9.82 3.75 -18.82
CA MET A 90 10.22 3.99 -20.21
C MET A 90 9.04 4.32 -21.13
N ARG A 91 7.90 3.61 -20.99
CA ARG A 91 6.76 3.78 -21.89
C ARG A 91 5.83 4.92 -21.50
N VAL A 92 5.56 5.07 -20.22
CA VAL A 92 4.61 6.05 -19.69
C VAL A 92 5.30 7.39 -19.44
N GLN A 93 6.41 7.38 -18.69
CA GLN A 93 7.15 8.60 -18.33
C GLN A 93 8.15 9.01 -19.41
N LYS A 94 8.35 8.18 -20.46
CA LYS A 94 9.30 8.45 -21.58
C LYS A 94 10.75 8.69 -21.12
N ARG A 95 11.13 8.11 -19.98
CA ARG A 95 12.49 8.25 -19.44
C ARG A 95 13.50 7.47 -20.28
N LYS A 96 14.75 7.92 -20.26
CA LYS A 96 15.84 7.28 -21.01
C LYS A 96 16.16 5.90 -20.43
N LYS A 97 16.38 4.93 -21.32
CA LYS A 97 16.63 3.54 -20.93
C LYS A 97 17.83 3.39 -19.99
N GLU A 98 18.91 4.12 -20.26
CA GLU A 98 20.14 4.05 -19.46
C GLU A 98 19.91 4.49 -18.01
N GLU A 99 19.16 5.57 -17.81
CA GLU A 99 18.80 6.11 -16.51
C GLU A 99 17.90 5.13 -15.72
N VAL A 100 16.85 4.62 -16.40
CA VAL A 100 15.92 3.67 -15.79
C VAL A 100 16.60 2.36 -15.43
N LEU A 101 17.55 1.87 -16.24
CA LEU A 101 18.31 0.65 -15.94
C LEU A 101 19.20 0.81 -14.71
N VAL A 102 19.85 1.96 -14.51
CA VAL A 102 20.65 2.23 -13.30
C VAL A 102 19.76 2.17 -12.08
N GLN A 103 18.66 2.93 -12.08
CA GLN A 103 17.71 2.95 -10.98
C GLN A 103 17.11 1.56 -10.68
N ALA A 104 16.73 0.82 -11.72
CA ALA A 104 16.15 -0.52 -11.55
C ALA A 104 17.12 -1.49 -10.88
N ARG A 105 18.40 -1.44 -11.20
CA ARG A 105 19.43 -2.28 -10.57
C ARG A 105 19.68 -1.88 -9.11
N GLU A 106 19.68 -0.58 -8.80
CA GLU A 106 19.75 -0.10 -7.40
C GLU A 106 18.55 -0.59 -6.58
N LEU A 107 17.33 -0.51 -7.16
CA LEU A 107 16.14 -1.03 -6.52
C LEU A 107 16.20 -2.55 -6.33
N LEU A 108 16.67 -3.32 -7.32
CA LEU A 108 16.85 -4.77 -7.18
C LEU A 108 17.84 -5.11 -6.07
N LYS A 109 18.94 -4.37 -5.97
CA LYS A 109 19.90 -4.52 -4.87
C LYS A 109 19.22 -4.21 -3.52
N LYS A 110 18.50 -3.10 -3.42
CA LYS A 110 17.76 -2.72 -2.21
C LYS A 110 16.74 -3.78 -1.80
N MET A 111 16.12 -4.46 -2.77
CA MET A 111 15.15 -5.54 -2.54
C MET A 111 15.81 -6.91 -2.28
N GLY A 112 17.14 -7.02 -2.29
CA GLY A 112 17.85 -8.29 -2.17
C GLY A 112 17.59 -9.25 -3.33
N LEU A 113 17.44 -8.71 -4.55
CA LEU A 113 17.15 -9.43 -5.79
C LEU A 113 18.29 -9.33 -6.81
N GLU A 114 19.54 -9.08 -6.35
CA GLU A 114 20.73 -9.05 -7.21
C GLU A 114 20.87 -10.39 -7.95
N GLY A 115 21.19 -10.33 -9.23
CA GLY A 115 21.32 -11.51 -10.09
C GLY A 115 20.01 -12.17 -10.49
N LYS A 116 18.86 -11.53 -10.23
CA LYS A 116 17.54 -12.02 -10.65
C LYS A 116 16.95 -11.26 -11.85
N GLU A 117 17.70 -10.38 -12.48
CA GLU A 117 17.24 -9.49 -13.54
C GLU A 117 16.54 -10.23 -14.70
N ASP A 118 17.10 -11.38 -15.11
CA ASP A 118 16.62 -12.20 -16.22
C ASP A 118 15.65 -13.30 -15.78
N ALA A 119 15.41 -13.47 -14.48
CA ALA A 119 14.45 -14.44 -13.97
C ALA A 119 13.02 -14.02 -14.33
N TYR A 120 12.14 -15.00 -14.45
CA TYR A 120 10.71 -14.81 -14.70
C TYR A 120 9.91 -15.04 -13.41
N PRO A 121 8.66 -14.51 -13.29
CA PRO A 121 7.84 -14.66 -12.09
C PRO A 121 7.72 -16.09 -11.57
N TYR A 122 7.54 -17.07 -12.44
CA TYR A 122 7.42 -18.49 -12.06
C TYR A 122 8.69 -19.09 -11.45
N GLN A 123 9.83 -18.41 -11.53
CA GLN A 123 11.11 -18.83 -10.94
C GLN A 123 11.37 -18.14 -9.57
N LEU A 124 10.42 -17.36 -9.09
CA LEU A 124 10.53 -16.57 -7.88
C LEU A 124 9.58 -17.10 -6.79
N SER A 125 10.01 -17.02 -5.52
CA SER A 125 9.10 -17.19 -4.38
C SER A 125 8.06 -16.05 -4.32
N GLY A 126 6.96 -16.24 -3.60
CA GLY A 126 5.95 -15.20 -3.40
C GLY A 126 6.54 -13.91 -2.82
N GLY A 127 7.43 -14.01 -1.81
CA GLY A 127 8.11 -12.86 -1.24
C GLY A 127 9.05 -12.15 -2.24
N GLN A 128 9.71 -12.91 -3.13
CA GLN A 128 10.51 -12.32 -4.21
C GLN A 128 9.62 -11.60 -5.23
N GLN A 129 8.47 -12.18 -5.60
CA GLN A 129 7.51 -11.54 -6.51
C GLN A 129 6.96 -10.24 -5.92
N GLN A 130 6.65 -10.22 -4.61
CA GLN A 130 6.20 -9.00 -3.94
C GLN A 130 7.29 -7.93 -3.91
N ARG A 131 8.54 -8.29 -3.67
CA ARG A 131 9.68 -7.35 -3.74
C ARG A 131 9.88 -6.79 -5.15
N VAL A 132 9.65 -7.57 -6.20
CA VAL A 132 9.62 -7.06 -7.60
C VAL A 132 8.47 -6.08 -7.79
N SER A 133 7.28 -6.36 -7.25
CA SER A 133 6.12 -5.45 -7.31
C SER A 133 6.43 -4.10 -6.64
N ILE A 134 7.07 -4.13 -5.47
CA ILE A 134 7.51 -2.92 -4.75
C ILE A 134 8.56 -2.16 -5.58
N ALA A 135 9.58 -2.83 -6.09
CA ALA A 135 10.61 -2.21 -6.93
C ALA A 135 10.02 -1.56 -8.20
N ARG A 136 9.04 -2.22 -8.83
CA ARG A 136 8.31 -1.68 -9.99
C ARG A 136 7.58 -0.39 -9.64
N ALA A 137 6.87 -0.36 -8.52
CA ALA A 137 6.16 0.84 -8.08
C ALA A 137 7.14 1.99 -7.77
N LEU A 138 8.23 1.71 -7.07
CA LEU A 138 9.27 2.69 -6.74
C LEU A 138 10.01 3.24 -7.95
N CYS A 139 10.18 2.44 -9.02
CA CYS A 139 10.88 2.88 -10.24
C CYS A 139 10.12 3.97 -11.00
N MET A 140 8.83 4.15 -10.71
CA MET A 140 8.02 5.27 -11.21
C MET A 140 8.26 6.58 -10.45
N ASN A 141 9.10 6.60 -9.41
CA ASN A 141 9.37 7.74 -8.54
C ASN A 141 8.07 8.35 -7.95
N PRO A 142 7.23 7.57 -7.28
CA PRO A 142 6.01 8.10 -6.71
C PRO A 142 6.31 9.03 -5.52
N ASP A 143 5.49 10.08 -5.35
CA ASP A 143 5.51 10.92 -4.16
C ASP A 143 4.80 10.26 -2.98
N ILE A 144 3.82 9.38 -3.25
CA ILE A 144 3.09 8.58 -2.27
C ILE A 144 2.91 7.15 -2.77
N LEU A 145 3.15 6.19 -1.90
CA LEU A 145 3.04 4.77 -2.20
C LEU A 145 1.91 4.12 -1.40
N PHE A 146 0.93 3.57 -2.09
CA PHE A 146 -0.16 2.82 -1.51
C PHE A 146 0.15 1.33 -1.49
N PHE A 147 -0.17 0.65 -0.39
CA PHE A 147 -0.05 -0.81 -0.22
C PHE A 147 -1.43 -1.40 0.10
N ASP A 148 -1.92 -2.29 -0.75
CA ASP A 148 -3.16 -3.03 -0.52
C ASP A 148 -2.81 -4.42 0.02
N GLU A 149 -2.82 -4.59 1.34
CA GLU A 149 -2.54 -5.84 2.05
C GLU A 149 -1.29 -6.58 1.53
N PRO A 150 -0.10 -5.98 1.58
CA PRO A 150 1.10 -6.45 0.87
C PRO A 150 1.62 -7.81 1.33
N THR A 151 1.08 -8.37 2.41
CA THR A 151 1.52 -9.66 3.00
C THR A 151 0.47 -10.75 2.95
N SER A 152 -0.79 -10.45 2.60
CA SER A 152 -1.90 -11.39 2.73
C SER A 152 -1.83 -12.61 1.79
N ALA A 153 -1.07 -12.51 0.68
CA ALA A 153 -0.83 -13.61 -0.26
C ALA A 153 0.47 -14.40 0.04
N LEU A 154 1.08 -14.19 1.21
CA LEU A 154 2.36 -14.76 1.59
C LEU A 154 2.24 -15.71 2.78
N ASP A 155 3.13 -16.70 2.80
CA ASP A 155 3.33 -17.53 3.98
C ASP A 155 3.89 -16.69 5.15
N PRO A 156 3.63 -17.06 6.42
CA PRO A 156 4.08 -16.30 7.59
C PRO A 156 5.60 -16.05 7.62
N GLU A 157 6.40 -16.99 7.14
CA GLU A 157 7.86 -16.85 7.06
C GLU A 157 8.30 -15.72 6.12
N LEU A 158 7.59 -15.56 4.98
CA LEU A 158 7.88 -14.55 3.97
C LEU A 158 7.29 -13.17 4.33
N THR A 159 6.23 -13.15 5.14
CA THR A 159 5.61 -11.92 5.64
C THR A 159 6.65 -11.01 6.32
N GLY A 160 7.45 -11.56 7.22
CA GLY A 160 8.49 -10.81 7.93
C GLY A 160 9.52 -10.13 7.02
N GLU A 161 9.85 -10.73 5.87
CA GLU A 161 10.77 -10.13 4.90
C GLU A 161 10.17 -8.88 4.24
N ILE A 162 8.89 -8.93 3.86
CA ILE A 162 8.20 -7.80 3.23
C ILE A 162 8.00 -6.66 4.22
N LEU A 163 7.62 -6.98 5.47
CA LEU A 163 7.48 -5.98 6.53
C LEU A 163 8.80 -5.26 6.81
N LYS A 164 9.95 -5.95 6.75
CA LYS A 164 11.28 -5.33 6.86
C LYS A 164 11.56 -4.36 5.72
N VAL A 165 11.20 -4.73 4.48
CA VAL A 165 11.34 -3.84 3.33
C VAL A 165 10.51 -2.57 3.53
N ILE A 166 9.23 -2.70 3.93
CA ILE A 166 8.36 -1.54 4.14
C ILE A 166 8.88 -0.67 5.30
N LYS A 167 9.38 -1.27 6.39
CA LYS A 167 10.05 -0.53 7.49
C LYS A 167 11.26 0.28 6.99
N ALA A 168 12.07 -0.29 6.11
CA ALA A 168 13.20 0.42 5.53
C ALA A 168 12.76 1.62 4.66
N LEU A 169 11.66 1.49 3.92
CA LEU A 169 11.08 2.59 3.15
C LEU A 169 10.53 3.70 4.06
N ALA A 170 9.90 3.34 5.18
CA ALA A 170 9.44 4.30 6.21
C ALA A 170 10.61 5.09 6.80
N ALA A 171 11.71 4.42 7.12
CA ALA A 171 12.93 5.06 7.64
C ALA A 171 13.57 6.05 6.64
N GLU A 172 13.29 5.92 5.35
CA GLU A 172 13.69 6.86 4.30
C GLU A 172 12.67 8.01 4.10
N HIS A 173 11.67 8.13 4.98
CA HIS A 173 10.61 9.12 4.91
C HIS A 173 9.79 9.10 3.61
N ILE A 174 9.63 7.91 3.01
CA ILE A 174 8.71 7.73 1.88
C ILE A 174 7.29 7.83 2.41
N THR A 175 6.47 8.70 1.82
CA THR A 175 5.05 8.83 2.16
C THR A 175 4.31 7.56 1.79
N MET A 176 3.59 6.96 2.73
CA MET A 176 2.92 5.69 2.50
C MET A 176 1.53 5.63 3.11
N VAL A 177 0.61 4.97 2.39
CA VAL A 177 -0.69 4.53 2.93
C VAL A 177 -0.74 3.01 2.85
N ILE A 178 -0.93 2.34 3.98
CA ILE A 178 -0.79 0.89 4.09
C ILE A 178 -2.09 0.29 4.63
N VAL A 179 -2.83 -0.44 3.81
CA VAL A 179 -3.89 -1.34 4.29
C VAL A 179 -3.22 -2.62 4.77
N THR A 180 -3.46 -3.01 6.01
CA THR A 180 -2.81 -4.19 6.59
C THR A 180 -3.66 -4.85 7.68
N HIS A 181 -3.45 -6.15 7.87
CA HIS A 181 -3.94 -6.94 8.99
C HIS A 181 -2.85 -7.23 10.04
N GLU A 182 -1.63 -6.73 9.83
CA GLU A 182 -0.49 -6.90 10.73
C GLU A 182 -0.52 -5.80 11.82
N MET A 183 -1.26 -6.04 12.92
CA MET A 183 -1.52 -5.02 13.94
C MET A 183 -0.24 -4.50 14.62
N THR A 184 0.68 -5.41 14.99
CA THR A 184 1.96 -5.03 15.60
C THR A 184 2.78 -4.18 14.64
N PHE A 185 2.82 -4.55 13.37
CA PHE A 185 3.53 -3.80 12.35
C PHE A 185 2.90 -2.40 12.16
N ALA A 186 1.57 -2.30 12.01
CA ALA A 186 0.89 -1.02 11.89
C ALA A 186 1.20 -0.09 13.08
N ARG A 187 1.17 -0.63 14.31
CA ARG A 187 1.51 0.13 15.52
C ARG A 187 2.94 0.65 15.52
N ASP A 188 3.90 -0.19 15.03
CA ASP A 188 5.32 0.11 15.13
C ASP A 188 5.84 1.10 14.08
N ILE A 189 5.14 1.25 12.94
CA ILE A 189 5.68 2.05 11.83
C ILE A 189 4.88 3.28 11.49
N SER A 190 3.60 3.35 11.94
CA SER A 190 2.70 4.40 11.50
C SER A 190 2.84 5.66 12.37
N ASP A 191 2.77 6.81 11.71
CA ASP A 191 2.58 8.08 12.39
C ASP A 191 1.11 8.25 12.81
N ARG A 192 0.19 7.71 11.99
CA ARG A 192 -1.26 7.75 12.21
C ARG A 192 -1.92 6.47 11.72
N ILE A 193 -2.98 6.07 12.41
CA ILE A 193 -3.79 4.90 12.07
C ILE A 193 -5.25 5.31 11.92
N ILE A 194 -5.90 4.78 10.90
CA ILE A 194 -7.34 4.85 10.67
C ILE A 194 -7.93 3.46 10.87
N PHE A 195 -8.94 3.34 11.72
CA PHE A 195 -9.78 2.16 11.83
C PHE A 195 -11.07 2.37 11.04
N MET A 196 -11.24 1.59 9.98
CA MET A 196 -12.45 1.57 9.16
C MET A 196 -13.41 0.48 9.61
N ASP A 197 -14.67 0.82 9.79
CA ASP A 197 -15.76 -0.11 10.03
C ASP A 197 -17.01 0.33 9.25
N ASP A 198 -17.68 -0.61 8.59
CA ASP A 198 -18.94 -0.39 7.86
C ASP A 198 -18.94 0.85 6.93
N GLY A 199 -17.85 1.03 6.18
CA GLY A 199 -17.73 2.08 5.17
C GLY A 199 -17.46 3.49 5.71
N VAL A 200 -17.11 3.63 6.99
CA VAL A 200 -16.75 4.91 7.62
C VAL A 200 -15.42 4.82 8.38
N ILE A 201 -14.79 5.96 8.62
CA ILE A 201 -13.68 6.07 9.57
C ILE A 201 -14.29 6.12 10.98
N ALA A 202 -14.13 5.04 11.75
CA ALA A 202 -14.71 4.92 13.08
C ALA A 202 -13.78 5.45 14.18
N VAL A 203 -12.46 5.29 14.00
CA VAL A 203 -11.43 5.80 14.90
C VAL A 203 -10.24 6.26 14.08
N GLU A 204 -9.62 7.36 14.47
CA GLU A 204 -8.40 7.90 13.87
C GLU A 204 -7.53 8.53 14.95
N GLY A 205 -6.21 8.41 14.85
CA GLY A 205 -5.26 9.00 15.77
C GLY A 205 -3.86 8.39 15.67
N THR A 206 -3.00 8.72 16.64
CA THR A 206 -1.71 8.04 16.76
C THR A 206 -1.91 6.56 17.08
N PRO A 207 -0.91 5.71 16.83
CA PRO A 207 -1.00 4.29 17.18
C PRO A 207 -1.46 4.07 18.64
N GLU A 208 -0.90 4.82 19.59
CA GLU A 208 -1.25 4.72 21.01
C GLU A 208 -2.72 5.05 21.26
N GLN A 209 -3.23 6.12 20.63
CA GLN A 209 -4.62 6.55 20.77
C GLN A 209 -5.59 5.53 20.18
N VAL A 210 -5.27 5.00 18.99
CA VAL A 210 -6.14 4.03 18.31
C VAL A 210 -6.18 2.70 19.06
N PHE A 211 -5.02 2.16 19.47
CA PHE A 211 -4.96 0.89 20.20
C PHE A 211 -5.49 0.98 21.65
N ALA A 212 -5.53 2.17 22.26
CA ALA A 212 -6.15 2.42 23.56
C ALA A 212 -7.62 2.89 23.45
N SER A 213 -8.19 2.92 22.25
CA SER A 213 -9.53 3.45 22.02
C SER A 213 -10.61 2.66 22.76
N GLU A 214 -11.50 3.39 23.43
CA GLU A 214 -12.70 2.84 24.09
C GLU A 214 -13.84 2.50 23.11
N HIS A 215 -13.66 2.77 21.80
CA HIS A 215 -14.67 2.49 20.78
C HIS A 215 -15.00 0.99 20.73
N ALA A 216 -16.27 0.63 20.93
CA ALA A 216 -16.71 -0.76 21.11
C ALA A 216 -16.29 -1.68 19.96
N ARG A 217 -16.45 -1.23 18.71
CA ARG A 217 -16.06 -2.01 17.51
C ARG A 217 -14.55 -2.19 17.40
N MET A 218 -13.76 -1.18 17.80
CA MET A 218 -12.30 -1.30 17.82
C MET A 218 -11.84 -2.31 18.87
N LYS A 219 -12.41 -2.29 20.07
CA LYS A 219 -12.14 -3.29 21.11
C LYS A 219 -12.49 -4.72 20.66
N GLU A 220 -13.66 -4.91 20.04
CA GLU A 220 -14.06 -6.20 19.47
C GLU A 220 -13.07 -6.67 18.40
N PHE A 221 -12.66 -5.76 17.52
CA PHE A 221 -11.69 -6.05 16.46
C PHE A 221 -10.35 -6.48 17.04
N LEU A 222 -9.78 -5.71 17.98
CA LEU A 222 -8.50 -6.03 18.61
C LEU A 222 -8.55 -7.32 19.45
N GLY A 223 -9.68 -7.59 20.12
CA GLY A 223 -9.87 -8.80 20.91
C GLY A 223 -9.69 -10.09 20.12
N LYS A 224 -9.93 -10.07 18.80
CA LYS A 224 -9.70 -11.22 17.91
C LYS A 224 -8.21 -11.49 17.64
N PHE A 225 -7.35 -10.48 17.80
CA PHE A 225 -5.90 -10.60 17.57
C PHE A 225 -5.11 -10.95 18.85
N HIS A 226 -5.72 -10.85 20.03
CA HIS A 226 -5.08 -11.23 21.30
C HIS A 226 -5.32 -12.70 21.70
N GLN A 227 -6.06 -13.46 20.88
CA GLN A 227 -6.41 -14.87 21.15
C GLN A 227 -5.63 -15.87 20.28
N GLY A 228 -4.59 -15.42 19.55
CA GLY A 228 -3.73 -16.24 18.70
C GLY A 228 -2.31 -16.37 19.24
#